data_2526ed2304c06f6ffa7374eb03f8985c
#
_entry.id   2526ed2304c06f6ffa7374eb03f8985c
#
_cell.length_a   1.000
_cell.length_b   1.000
_cell.length_c   1.000
_cell.angle_alpha   90.00
_cell.angle_beta   90.00
_cell.angle_gamma   90.00
#
_symmetry.space_group_name_H-M   'P 1'
#
loop_
_entity.id
_entity.type
_entity.pdbx_description
1 polymer ?
#
loop_
_entity_poly.entity_id
_entity_poly.type
_entity_poly.pdbx_seq_one_letter_code
_entity_poly.pdbx_strand_id
1 'polypeptide(L)'
;MPNPRKQRNFLRPVVKMPSALCRRQLRHSNLSRLEGKDENETRGVLNDSLNSRSIFTKQYTGRSVDRAIVKEMLDAARFAPNHHITEPWRFIVFESQESKQSVALLLAEMYKKKSTSQGSFKQAKYDKKVKSASAASHIVAICVKTDTKSMMIEEVCATAMAVQNMHLIATAHHVGAYWSSGGVSDSTLPPGFENATEMAEFLSQSSPHFDTTNTVCLGWFFIGDCGDLKWPAGRRRPIEEKISWA
;
A
#
# COMPACT_ATOMS: atom_id res chain seq x y z
N MET A 1 -63.76 11.91 17.39
CA MET A 1 -63.58 11.94 15.94
C MET A 1 -62.23 12.52 15.63
N PRO A 2 -61.23 11.76 15.17
CA PRO A 2 -59.92 12.30 14.77
C PRO A 2 -59.88 12.53 13.24
N ASN A 3 -59.27 13.62 12.90
CA ASN A 3 -59.04 14.20 11.59
C ASN A 3 -58.00 13.38 10.77
N PRO A 4 -58.24 13.04 9.48
CA PRO A 4 -57.31 12.32 8.65
C PRO A 4 -56.22 13.28 8.13
N ARG A 5 -54.93 13.02 8.51
CA ARG A 5 -53.76 13.72 7.97
C ARG A 5 -53.57 13.34 6.50
N LYS A 6 -53.54 14.36 5.64
CA LYS A 6 -53.13 14.27 4.23
C LYS A 6 -51.69 13.76 4.09
N GLN A 7 -51.54 12.61 3.49
CA GLN A 7 -50.28 12.17 2.94
C GLN A 7 -49.94 13.00 1.70
N ARG A 8 -48.91 13.82 1.79
CA ARG A 8 -48.34 14.49 0.61
C ARG A 8 -47.28 13.55 0.01
N ASN A 9 -47.60 12.97 -1.13
CA ASN A 9 -46.65 12.31 -2.01
C ASN A 9 -45.69 13.35 -2.60
N PHE A 10 -44.46 13.40 -2.13
CA PHE A 10 -43.38 14.13 -2.78
C PHE A 10 -42.72 13.21 -3.84
N LEU A 11 -43.36 13.15 -5.02
CA LEU A 11 -42.64 12.72 -6.21
C LEU A 11 -41.77 13.89 -6.68
N ARG A 12 -40.45 13.78 -6.44
CA ARG A 12 -39.48 14.66 -7.10
C ARG A 12 -39.42 14.29 -8.58
N PRO A 13 -39.44 15.27 -9.50
CA PRO A 13 -39.27 14.97 -10.92
C PRO A 13 -37.88 14.41 -11.17
N VAL A 14 -37.83 13.24 -11.79
CA VAL A 14 -36.59 12.67 -12.33
C VAL A 14 -36.14 13.57 -13.48
N VAL A 15 -35.14 14.37 -13.26
CA VAL A 15 -34.49 15.14 -14.33
C VAL A 15 -33.81 14.13 -15.26
N LYS A 16 -34.44 13.84 -16.39
CA LYS A 16 -33.81 13.11 -17.49
C LYS A 16 -32.64 13.95 -18.03
N MET A 17 -31.42 13.62 -17.67
CA MET A 17 -30.27 14.15 -18.35
C MET A 17 -30.30 13.71 -19.83
N PRO A 18 -29.96 14.59 -20.79
CA PRO A 18 -29.91 14.24 -22.20
C PRO A 18 -28.78 13.23 -22.42
N SER A 19 -29.16 12.03 -22.85
CA SER A 19 -28.27 10.88 -23.06
C SER A 19 -27.23 11.06 -24.20
N ALA A 20 -27.19 12.21 -24.84
CA ALA A 20 -26.35 12.48 -26.00
C ALA A 20 -25.00 13.17 -25.68
N LEU A 21 -24.92 13.98 -24.60
CA LEU A 21 -23.66 14.68 -24.29
C LEU A 21 -22.65 13.84 -23.50
N CYS A 22 -23.11 12.91 -22.66
CA CYS A 22 -22.23 12.06 -21.87
C CYS A 22 -21.55 10.95 -22.71
N ARG A 23 -22.15 10.57 -23.85
CA ARG A 23 -21.58 9.54 -24.75
C ARG A 23 -20.54 10.06 -25.73
N ARG A 24 -20.39 11.37 -25.91
CA ARG A 24 -19.49 11.92 -26.93
C ARG A 24 -18.09 12.27 -26.41
N GLN A 25 -17.93 12.55 -25.11
CA GLN A 25 -16.62 12.84 -24.52
C GLN A 25 -15.85 11.61 -24.05
N LEU A 26 -16.54 10.48 -23.80
CA LEU A 26 -15.88 9.20 -23.46
C LEU A 26 -15.49 8.35 -24.69
N ARG A 27 -15.92 8.74 -25.90
CA ARG A 27 -15.72 7.90 -27.11
C ARG A 27 -14.43 8.15 -27.88
N HIS A 28 -13.65 9.18 -27.60
CA HIS A 28 -12.50 9.51 -28.44
C HIS A 28 -11.12 9.35 -27.82
N SER A 29 -10.99 8.94 -26.55
CA SER A 29 -9.69 8.71 -25.96
C SER A 29 -9.42 7.32 -25.38
N ASN A 30 -10.46 6.51 -25.12
CA ASN A 30 -10.25 5.22 -24.44
C ASN A 30 -10.93 4.00 -25.06
N LEU A 31 -11.82 4.13 -26.04
CA LEU A 31 -12.48 2.96 -26.66
C LEU A 31 -11.64 2.33 -27.82
N SER A 32 -10.86 3.10 -28.53
CA SER A 32 -9.88 2.56 -29.48
C SER A 32 -8.74 1.75 -28.80
N ARG A 33 -8.61 1.86 -27.49
CA ARG A 33 -7.68 1.07 -26.67
C ARG A 33 -8.28 -0.24 -26.14
N LEU A 34 -9.60 -0.43 -26.24
CA LEU A 34 -10.29 -1.63 -25.77
C LEU A 34 -10.70 -2.58 -26.89
N GLU A 35 -10.77 -2.11 -28.14
CA GLU A 35 -11.06 -2.92 -29.32
C GLU A 35 -9.78 -3.58 -29.85
N GLY A 36 -9.09 -4.38 -29.06
CA GLY A 36 -7.84 -5.05 -29.41
C GLY A 36 -7.04 -5.52 -28.21
N LYS A 37 -7.62 -5.48 -27.01
CA LYS A 37 -6.99 -6.13 -25.88
C LYS A 37 -7.10 -7.63 -26.08
N ASP A 38 -6.04 -8.15 -26.67
CA ASP A 38 -5.79 -9.56 -26.88
C ASP A 38 -5.98 -10.32 -25.56
N GLU A 39 -6.48 -11.57 -25.65
CA GLU A 39 -6.50 -12.52 -24.52
C GLU A 39 -5.16 -12.59 -23.80
N ASN A 40 -4.07 -12.24 -24.46
CA ASN A 40 -2.73 -12.13 -23.92
C ASN A 40 -2.56 -10.99 -22.90
N GLU A 41 -3.22 -9.82 -23.07
CA GLU A 41 -3.15 -8.73 -22.08
C GLU A 41 -3.89 -9.09 -20.79
N THR A 42 -5.07 -9.73 -20.90
CA THR A 42 -5.82 -10.22 -19.75
C THR A 42 -5.06 -11.33 -19.01
N ARG A 43 -4.40 -12.22 -19.75
CA ARG A 43 -3.48 -13.23 -19.21
C ARG A 43 -2.26 -12.59 -18.54
N GLY A 44 -1.77 -11.45 -19.05
CA GLY A 44 -0.68 -10.68 -18.45
C GLY A 44 -0.99 -10.27 -17.02
N VAL A 45 -2.11 -9.57 -16.78
CA VAL A 45 -2.55 -9.14 -15.44
C VAL A 45 -2.73 -10.32 -14.49
N LEU A 46 -3.32 -11.43 -14.96
CA LEU A 46 -3.47 -12.63 -14.17
C LEU A 46 -2.12 -13.26 -13.83
N ASN A 47 -1.20 -13.34 -14.79
CA ASN A 47 0.14 -13.87 -14.57
C ASN A 47 0.92 -13.03 -13.56
N ASP A 48 0.83 -11.70 -13.61
CA ASP A 48 1.50 -10.81 -12.66
C ASP A 48 0.93 -11.00 -11.25
N SER A 49 -0.38 -11.15 -11.12
CA SER A 49 -1.02 -11.45 -9.85
C SER A 49 -0.59 -12.81 -9.28
N LEU A 50 -0.53 -13.85 -10.13
CA LEU A 50 -0.10 -15.20 -9.74
C LEU A 50 1.40 -15.26 -9.45
N ASN A 51 2.21 -14.40 -10.05
CA ASN A 51 3.66 -14.33 -9.88
C ASN A 51 4.11 -13.29 -8.85
N SER A 52 3.22 -12.44 -8.35
CA SER A 52 3.54 -11.47 -7.30
C SER A 52 4.11 -12.16 -6.05
N ARG A 53 5.30 -11.78 -5.64
CA ARG A 53 6.08 -12.38 -4.53
C ARG A 53 6.79 -11.32 -3.72
N SER A 54 6.94 -11.59 -2.44
CA SER A 54 7.87 -10.83 -1.61
C SER A 54 9.30 -11.16 -2.02
N ILE A 55 9.97 -10.21 -2.65
CA ILE A 55 11.40 -10.28 -2.98
C ILE A 55 12.14 -9.42 -1.96
N PHE A 56 12.93 -10.06 -1.13
CA PHE A 56 13.57 -9.43 0.02
C PHE A 56 14.87 -8.72 -0.35
N THR A 57 15.27 -7.74 0.45
CA THR A 57 16.48 -6.92 0.24
C THR A 57 17.77 -7.72 -0.01
N LYS A 58 17.88 -8.94 0.54
CA LYS A 58 19.02 -9.84 0.27
C LYS A 58 19.13 -10.30 -1.19
N GLN A 59 18.08 -10.14 -1.95
CA GLN A 59 17.96 -10.53 -3.35
C GLN A 59 18.11 -9.33 -4.30
N TYR A 60 18.25 -8.13 -3.74
CA TYR A 60 18.46 -6.92 -4.52
C TYR A 60 19.92 -6.79 -4.95
N THR A 61 20.12 -6.25 -6.15
CA THR A 61 21.44 -6.01 -6.74
C THR A 61 22.15 -4.78 -6.18
N GLY A 62 21.39 -3.88 -5.54
CA GLY A 62 21.84 -2.55 -5.12
C GLY A 62 21.77 -1.48 -6.23
N ARG A 63 21.39 -1.86 -7.45
CA ARG A 63 21.14 -0.88 -8.52
C ARG A 63 19.89 -0.07 -8.23
N SER A 64 19.86 1.17 -8.74
CA SER A 64 18.69 2.03 -8.63
C SER A 64 17.57 1.54 -9.55
N VAL A 65 16.34 1.60 -9.05
CA VAL A 65 15.11 1.48 -9.83
C VAL A 65 14.73 2.88 -10.31
N ASP A 66 14.29 3.02 -11.55
CA ASP A 66 13.85 4.31 -12.09
C ASP A 66 12.72 4.90 -11.23
N ARG A 67 12.86 6.17 -10.87
CA ARG A 67 11.86 6.93 -10.14
C ARG A 67 10.51 6.96 -10.86
N ALA A 68 10.50 6.90 -12.19
CA ALA A 68 9.26 6.82 -12.97
C ALA A 68 8.46 5.56 -12.65
N ILE A 69 9.10 4.41 -12.46
CA ILE A 69 8.44 3.16 -12.07
C ILE A 69 7.86 3.28 -10.65
N VAL A 70 8.62 3.87 -9.71
CA VAL A 70 8.12 4.09 -8.34
C VAL A 70 6.93 5.04 -8.35
N LYS A 71 6.95 6.08 -9.20
CA LYS A 71 5.82 6.98 -9.38
C LYS A 71 4.60 6.25 -9.95
N GLU A 72 4.78 5.35 -10.92
CA GLU A 72 3.70 4.53 -11.47
C GLU A 72 3.08 3.61 -10.40
N MET A 73 3.90 3.02 -9.50
CA MET A 73 3.39 2.27 -8.35
C MET A 73 2.50 3.14 -7.46
N LEU A 74 2.94 4.36 -7.13
CA LEU A 74 2.19 5.29 -6.29
C LEU A 74 0.92 5.81 -7.00
N ASP A 75 0.97 6.02 -8.31
CA ASP A 75 -0.19 6.38 -9.12
C ASP A 75 -1.22 5.25 -9.15
N ALA A 76 -0.80 3.98 -9.22
CA ALA A 76 -1.69 2.83 -9.15
C ALA A 76 -2.34 2.69 -7.75
N ALA A 77 -1.61 3.01 -6.69
CA ALA A 77 -2.11 2.96 -5.31
C ALA A 77 -3.39 3.80 -5.12
N ARG A 78 -3.47 4.98 -5.74
CA ARG A 78 -4.61 5.90 -5.62
C ARG A 78 -5.93 5.35 -6.17
N PHE A 79 -5.90 4.29 -6.97
CA PHE A 79 -7.10 3.64 -7.51
C PHE A 79 -7.63 2.50 -6.63
N ALA A 80 -7.06 2.31 -5.43
CA ALA A 80 -7.57 1.33 -4.49
C ALA A 80 -9.00 1.68 -4.03
N PRO A 81 -9.89 0.68 -3.86
CA PRO A 81 -11.19 0.88 -3.26
C PRO A 81 -11.06 1.44 -1.84
N ASN A 82 -11.91 2.41 -1.52
CA ASN A 82 -11.97 2.98 -0.17
C ASN A 82 -13.40 3.46 0.14
N HIS A 83 -13.81 3.42 1.41
CA HIS A 83 -15.13 3.85 1.82
C HIS A 83 -15.20 5.37 1.89
N HIS A 84 -16.32 5.97 1.50
CA HIS A 84 -16.57 7.42 1.52
C HIS A 84 -15.53 8.29 0.78
N ILE A 85 -14.72 7.70 -0.11
CA ILE A 85 -13.66 8.39 -0.84
C ILE A 85 -12.70 9.10 0.14
N THR A 86 -12.35 8.43 1.22
CA THR A 86 -11.47 8.98 2.27
C THR A 86 -10.02 9.06 1.81
N GLU A 87 -9.61 8.20 0.86
CA GLU A 87 -8.23 8.08 0.37
C GLU A 87 -7.21 8.11 1.53
N PRO A 88 -7.30 7.14 2.47
CA PRO A 88 -6.65 7.25 3.78
C PRO A 88 -5.14 7.06 3.74
N TRP A 89 -4.63 6.49 2.66
CA TRP A 89 -3.20 6.20 2.51
C TRP A 89 -2.35 7.46 2.46
N ARG A 90 -1.21 7.40 3.14
CA ARG A 90 -0.13 8.38 3.08
C ARG A 90 1.17 7.62 2.85
N PHE A 91 1.96 8.08 1.89
CA PHE A 91 3.23 7.45 1.55
C PHE A 91 4.37 8.45 1.70
N ILE A 92 5.45 8.04 2.38
CA ILE A 92 6.70 8.82 2.47
C ILE A 92 7.78 8.01 1.78
N VAL A 93 8.35 8.56 0.72
CA VAL A 93 9.37 7.89 -0.11
C VAL A 93 10.75 8.35 0.31
N PHE A 94 11.58 7.41 0.73
CA PHE A 94 12.99 7.60 1.05
C PHE A 94 13.83 7.07 -0.12
N GLU A 95 14.44 7.99 -0.87
CA GLU A 95 15.16 7.71 -2.11
C GLU A 95 16.68 7.95 -1.96
N SER A 96 17.06 9.07 -1.29
CA SER A 96 18.48 9.36 -1.11
C SER A 96 19.17 8.35 -0.20
N GLN A 97 20.46 8.18 -0.37
CA GLN A 97 21.24 7.25 0.46
C GLN A 97 21.15 7.61 1.94
N GLU A 98 21.19 8.91 2.26
CA GLU A 98 21.10 9.45 3.62
C GLU A 98 19.73 9.14 4.24
N SER A 99 18.64 9.39 3.49
CA SER A 99 17.28 9.15 3.98
C SER A 99 17.01 7.66 4.21
N LYS A 100 17.47 6.79 3.32
CA LYS A 100 17.37 5.33 3.50
C LYS A 100 18.20 4.84 4.69
N GLN A 101 19.40 5.40 4.89
CA GLN A 101 20.25 5.09 6.03
C GLN A 101 19.59 5.51 7.35
N SER A 102 18.92 6.65 7.38
CA SER A 102 18.16 7.12 8.55
C SER A 102 17.02 6.16 8.92
N VAL A 103 16.27 5.66 7.93
CA VAL A 103 15.26 4.59 8.14
C VAL A 103 15.91 3.33 8.68
N ALA A 104 17.05 2.92 8.13
CA ALA A 104 17.77 1.72 8.56
C ALA A 104 18.18 1.79 10.04
N LEU A 105 18.74 2.94 10.43
CA LEU A 105 19.17 3.19 11.80
C LEU A 105 17.97 3.21 12.75
N LEU A 106 16.88 3.90 12.40
CA LEU A 106 15.64 3.87 13.18
C LEU A 106 15.20 2.42 13.44
N LEU A 107 15.05 1.61 12.39
CA LEU A 107 14.59 0.23 12.50
C LEU A 107 15.56 -0.66 13.29
N ALA A 108 16.86 -0.40 13.21
CA ALA A 108 17.86 -1.13 13.95
C ALA A 108 17.85 -0.75 15.45
N GLU A 109 17.72 0.54 15.78
CA GLU A 109 17.62 1.00 17.17
C GLU A 109 16.32 0.52 17.83
N MET A 110 15.19 0.58 17.15
CA MET A 110 13.93 0.02 17.65
C MET A 110 14.03 -1.48 17.93
N TYR A 111 14.68 -2.24 17.03
CA TYR A 111 14.97 -3.65 17.26
C TYR A 111 15.86 -3.84 18.50
N LYS A 112 16.94 -3.05 18.63
CA LYS A 112 17.86 -3.12 19.77
C LYS A 112 17.13 -2.85 21.08
N LYS A 113 16.36 -1.75 21.17
CA LYS A 113 15.58 -1.38 22.35
C LYS A 113 14.64 -2.53 22.77
N LYS A 114 13.83 -3.04 21.84
CA LYS A 114 12.89 -4.14 22.10
C LYS A 114 13.59 -5.44 22.49
N SER A 115 14.60 -5.85 21.72
CA SER A 115 15.27 -7.12 21.96
C SER A 115 16.17 -7.12 23.21
N THR A 116 16.72 -5.97 23.59
CA THR A 116 17.46 -5.81 24.85
C THR A 116 16.53 -5.95 26.05
N SER A 117 15.36 -5.33 26.02
CA SER A 117 14.37 -5.47 27.11
C SER A 117 13.86 -6.92 27.26
N GLN A 118 13.91 -7.71 26.21
CA GLN A 118 13.54 -9.13 26.18
C GLN A 118 14.73 -10.08 26.41
N GLY A 119 15.94 -9.58 26.63
CA GLY A 119 17.14 -10.40 26.78
C GLY A 119 17.54 -11.19 25.50
N SER A 120 17.04 -10.77 24.30
CA SER A 120 17.19 -11.52 23.05
C SER A 120 17.97 -10.77 21.96
N PHE A 121 18.67 -9.69 22.33
CA PHE A 121 19.45 -8.89 21.40
C PHE A 121 20.56 -9.69 20.71
N LYS A 122 20.70 -9.49 19.41
CA LYS A 122 21.80 -10.10 18.61
C LYS A 122 22.37 -9.02 17.68
N GLN A 123 23.68 -8.73 17.85
CA GLN A 123 24.37 -7.73 17.03
C GLN A 123 24.22 -8.02 15.53
N ALA A 124 24.39 -9.27 15.10
CA ALA A 124 24.24 -9.66 13.70
C ALA A 124 22.85 -9.33 13.10
N LYS A 125 21.77 -9.33 13.90
CA LYS A 125 20.47 -8.90 13.44
C LYS A 125 20.38 -7.37 13.30
N TYR A 126 21.01 -6.63 14.20
CA TYR A 126 21.13 -5.19 14.13
C TYR A 126 21.87 -4.79 12.84
N ASP A 127 23.08 -5.33 12.64
CA ASP A 127 23.91 -5.04 11.47
C ASP A 127 23.20 -5.39 10.16
N LYS A 128 22.47 -6.52 10.16
CA LYS A 128 21.66 -6.92 9.00
C LYS A 128 20.56 -5.91 8.68
N LYS A 129 19.90 -5.31 9.68
CA LYS A 129 18.87 -4.29 9.45
C LYS A 129 19.46 -3.04 8.82
N VAL A 130 20.60 -2.57 9.35
CA VAL A 130 21.33 -1.43 8.78
C VAL A 130 21.74 -1.70 7.33
N LYS A 131 22.32 -2.88 7.06
CA LYS A 131 22.74 -3.27 5.71
C LYS A 131 21.58 -3.44 4.73
N SER A 132 20.42 -3.90 5.19
CA SER A 132 19.26 -4.18 4.33
C SER A 132 18.75 -2.92 3.61
N ALA A 133 18.79 -1.76 4.27
CA ALA A 133 18.34 -0.51 3.67
C ALA A 133 19.27 -0.03 2.54
N SER A 134 20.58 -0.30 2.68
CA SER A 134 21.57 0.08 1.67
C SER A 134 21.38 -0.67 0.33
N ALA A 135 20.76 -1.86 0.37
CA ALA A 135 20.48 -2.64 -0.83
C ALA A 135 19.17 -2.21 -1.53
N ALA A 136 18.27 -1.53 -0.82
CA ALA A 136 17.04 -1.04 -1.41
C ALA A 136 17.29 0.19 -2.29
N SER A 137 16.61 0.26 -3.43
CA SER A 137 16.57 1.46 -4.26
C SER A 137 15.74 2.55 -3.60
N HIS A 138 14.54 2.18 -3.15
CA HIS A 138 13.62 3.05 -2.43
C HIS A 138 13.03 2.34 -1.22
N ILE A 139 12.69 3.11 -0.19
CA ILE A 139 11.91 2.64 0.96
C ILE A 139 10.70 3.55 1.08
N VAL A 140 9.51 2.99 1.19
CA VAL A 140 8.27 3.76 1.33
C VAL A 140 7.65 3.44 2.69
N ALA A 141 7.47 4.45 3.54
CA ALA A 141 6.62 4.31 4.72
C ALA A 141 5.16 4.24 4.27
N ILE A 142 4.47 3.20 4.71
CA ILE A 142 3.04 2.99 4.47
C ILE A 142 2.30 3.54 5.67
N CYS A 143 1.56 4.62 5.49
CA CYS A 143 0.84 5.25 6.57
C CYS A 143 -0.66 5.34 6.23
N VAL A 144 -1.49 5.36 7.27
CA VAL A 144 -2.93 5.48 7.20
C VAL A 144 -3.42 6.63 8.05
N LYS A 145 -4.33 7.43 7.51
CA LYS A 145 -5.05 8.46 8.23
C LYS A 145 -6.13 7.84 9.13
N THR A 146 -6.27 8.33 10.36
CA THR A 146 -7.15 7.75 11.39
C THR A 146 -8.35 8.63 11.74
N ASP A 147 -8.32 9.91 11.40
CA ASP A 147 -9.38 10.90 11.65
C ASP A 147 -10.40 11.02 10.51
N THR A 148 -10.71 9.90 9.89
CA THR A 148 -11.65 9.86 8.77
C THR A 148 -13.08 9.59 9.24
N LYS A 149 -14.04 9.64 8.31
CA LYS A 149 -15.44 9.31 8.59
C LYS A 149 -15.73 7.81 8.62
N SER A 150 -14.77 6.99 8.22
CA SER A 150 -14.90 5.54 8.13
C SER A 150 -14.32 4.84 9.36
N MET A 151 -14.65 3.57 9.52
CA MET A 151 -14.05 2.75 10.58
C MET A 151 -12.57 2.51 10.28
N MET A 152 -11.75 2.51 11.33
CA MET A 152 -10.29 2.30 11.19
C MET A 152 -9.91 1.04 10.41
N ILE A 153 -10.67 -0.04 10.58
CA ILE A 153 -10.42 -1.28 9.85
C ILE A 153 -10.61 -1.11 8.33
N GLU A 154 -11.59 -0.32 7.90
CA GLU A 154 -11.83 -0.03 6.49
C GLU A 154 -10.67 0.77 5.90
N GLU A 155 -10.15 1.75 6.66
CA GLU A 155 -9.02 2.57 6.22
C GLU A 155 -7.72 1.77 6.11
N VAL A 156 -7.49 0.86 7.05
CA VAL A 156 -6.35 -0.08 6.98
C VAL A 156 -6.50 -1.01 5.77
N CYS A 157 -7.69 -1.56 5.54
CA CYS A 157 -7.97 -2.41 4.38
C CYS A 157 -7.76 -1.65 3.06
N ALA A 158 -8.28 -0.42 2.96
CA ALA A 158 -8.09 0.44 1.79
C ALA A 158 -6.61 0.71 1.53
N THR A 159 -5.84 1.04 2.58
CA THR A 159 -4.39 1.25 2.47
C THR A 159 -3.67 -0.04 2.06
N ALA A 160 -4.08 -1.20 2.57
CA ALA A 160 -3.50 -2.48 2.17
C ALA A 160 -3.78 -2.80 0.69
N MET A 161 -4.99 -2.50 0.18
CA MET A 161 -5.32 -2.62 -1.24
C MET A 161 -4.49 -1.66 -2.11
N ALA A 162 -4.23 -0.44 -1.63
CA ALA A 162 -3.36 0.50 -2.31
C ALA A 162 -1.92 -0.05 -2.45
N VAL A 163 -1.38 -0.65 -1.38
CA VAL A 163 -0.07 -1.31 -1.42
C VAL A 163 -0.07 -2.54 -2.34
N GLN A 164 -1.18 -3.29 -2.41
CA GLN A 164 -1.30 -4.39 -3.36
C GLN A 164 -1.21 -3.89 -4.81
N ASN A 165 -1.85 -2.76 -5.14
CA ASN A 165 -1.72 -2.16 -6.47
C ASN A 165 -0.27 -1.78 -6.78
N MET A 166 0.45 -1.17 -5.81
CA MET A 166 1.89 -0.89 -5.96
C MET A 166 2.69 -2.18 -6.24
N HIS A 167 2.36 -3.25 -5.54
CA HIS A 167 3.08 -4.52 -5.66
C HIS A 167 2.84 -5.21 -7.02
N LEU A 168 1.64 -5.05 -7.59
CA LEU A 168 1.35 -5.54 -8.94
C LEU A 168 2.15 -4.79 -10.00
N ILE A 169 2.25 -3.47 -9.90
CA ILE A 169 3.09 -2.67 -10.81
C ILE A 169 4.57 -3.05 -10.67
N ALA A 170 5.06 -3.24 -9.43
CA ALA A 170 6.42 -3.72 -9.20
C ALA A 170 6.66 -5.07 -9.90
N THR A 171 5.69 -5.98 -9.83
CA THR A 171 5.76 -7.30 -10.49
C THR A 171 5.80 -7.18 -12.01
N ALA A 172 4.95 -6.33 -12.60
CA ALA A 172 4.90 -6.09 -14.04
C ALA A 172 6.22 -5.53 -14.59
N HIS A 173 6.90 -4.69 -13.81
CA HIS A 173 8.22 -4.14 -14.15
C HIS A 173 9.40 -5.05 -13.73
N HIS A 174 9.14 -6.25 -13.21
CA HIS A 174 10.17 -7.16 -12.68
C HIS A 174 11.04 -6.52 -11.59
N VAL A 175 10.44 -5.62 -10.81
CA VAL A 175 11.07 -4.93 -9.68
C VAL A 175 10.75 -5.68 -8.38
N GLY A 176 11.78 -6.00 -7.61
CA GLY A 176 11.61 -6.67 -6.33
C GLY A 176 10.96 -5.74 -5.30
N ALA A 177 9.93 -6.23 -4.61
CA ALA A 177 9.29 -5.48 -3.55
C ALA A 177 8.75 -6.38 -2.43
N TYR A 178 8.61 -5.83 -1.23
CA TYR A 178 7.90 -6.48 -0.14
C TYR A 178 7.49 -5.48 0.96
N TRP A 179 6.41 -5.79 1.63
CA TRP A 179 5.96 -5.07 2.83
C TRP A 179 6.59 -5.69 4.09
N SER A 180 7.19 -4.87 4.94
CA SER A 180 7.72 -5.22 6.25
C SER A 180 7.01 -4.43 7.34
N SER A 181 6.49 -5.09 8.36
CA SER A 181 5.92 -4.47 9.57
C SER A 181 6.98 -4.05 10.60
N GLY A 182 8.26 -4.01 10.23
CA GLY A 182 9.35 -3.68 11.15
C GLY A 182 9.16 -2.34 11.84
N GLY A 183 9.25 -2.33 13.18
CA GLY A 183 9.09 -1.14 13.99
C GLY A 183 7.63 -0.70 14.24
N VAL A 184 6.65 -1.36 13.64
CA VAL A 184 5.24 -1.15 14.02
C VAL A 184 5.02 -1.74 15.40
N SER A 185 4.27 -1.04 16.24
CA SER A 185 3.94 -1.52 17.60
C SER A 185 3.22 -2.88 17.54
N ASP A 186 3.55 -3.75 18.50
CA ASP A 186 2.83 -5.02 18.68
C ASP A 186 1.46 -4.82 19.38
N SER A 187 1.06 -3.59 19.69
CA SER A 187 -0.25 -3.31 20.21
C SER A 187 -1.28 -3.80 19.22
N THR A 188 -2.09 -4.74 19.66
CA THR A 188 -3.19 -5.29 18.88
C THR A 188 -4.13 -4.17 18.44
N LEU A 189 -4.52 -4.19 17.18
CA LEU A 189 -5.58 -3.30 16.65
C LEU A 189 -6.85 -3.44 17.47
N PRO A 190 -7.63 -2.42 17.62
CA PRO A 190 -7.69 -1.27 18.50
C PRO A 190 -8.21 -1.65 19.90
N PRO A 191 -8.01 -0.87 20.94
CA PRO A 191 -7.47 0.48 21.01
C PRO A 191 -5.95 0.43 21.32
N GLY A 192 -5.15 1.22 20.64
CA GLY A 192 -3.69 1.26 20.83
C GLY A 192 -2.89 1.01 19.57
N PHE A 193 -3.53 1.24 18.43
CA PHE A 193 -2.85 1.27 17.15
C PHE A 193 -2.06 2.58 17.05
N GLU A 194 -0.97 2.61 17.78
CA GLU A 194 -0.08 3.77 17.85
C GLU A 194 1.31 3.36 17.43
N ASN A 195 2.00 4.27 16.76
CA ASN A 195 3.42 4.08 16.52
C ASN A 195 4.20 4.29 17.82
N ALA A 196 5.35 3.63 17.92
CA ALA A 196 6.34 4.01 18.92
C ALA A 196 6.71 5.49 18.71
N THR A 197 6.92 6.23 19.81
CA THR A 197 7.21 7.67 19.77
C THR A 197 8.35 7.99 18.79
N GLU A 198 9.42 7.22 18.83
CA GLU A 198 10.59 7.43 17.97
C GLU A 198 10.26 7.31 16.47
N MET A 199 9.32 6.42 16.12
CA MET A 199 8.85 6.28 14.73
C MET A 199 7.97 7.46 14.34
N ALA A 200 7.04 7.86 15.19
CA ALA A 200 6.12 8.96 14.93
C ALA A 200 6.89 10.28 14.76
N GLU A 201 7.85 10.56 15.63
CA GLU A 201 8.73 11.71 15.55
C GLU A 201 9.57 11.71 14.25
N PHE A 202 10.18 10.58 13.92
CA PHE A 202 10.96 10.45 12.69
C PHE A 202 10.14 10.73 11.44
N LEU A 203 8.92 10.17 11.35
CA LEU A 203 8.06 10.34 10.18
C LEU A 203 7.51 11.77 10.08
N SER A 204 7.17 12.41 11.19
CA SER A 204 6.71 13.81 11.20
C SER A 204 7.79 14.79 10.75
N GLN A 205 9.05 14.52 11.11
CA GLN A 205 10.20 15.30 10.63
C GLN A 205 10.50 15.02 9.14
N SER A 206 10.16 13.83 8.66
CA SER A 206 10.42 13.42 7.28
C SER A 206 9.38 13.93 6.28
N SER A 207 8.16 14.27 6.73
CA SER A 207 7.07 14.66 5.83
C SER A 207 6.01 15.52 6.52
N PRO A 208 5.58 16.63 5.90
CA PRO A 208 4.46 17.45 6.40
C PRO A 208 3.11 16.72 6.28
N HIS A 209 3.05 15.60 5.56
CA HIS A 209 1.83 14.79 5.39
C HIS A 209 1.67 13.73 6.48
N PHE A 210 2.64 13.61 7.39
CA PHE A 210 2.53 12.74 8.58
C PHE A 210 2.27 13.59 9.81
N ASP A 211 1.03 13.55 10.27
CA ASP A 211 0.61 14.18 11.53
C ASP A 211 0.49 13.10 12.60
N THR A 212 1.28 13.24 13.67
CA THR A 212 1.34 12.28 14.78
C THR A 212 0.00 12.08 15.49
N THR A 213 -0.93 13.03 15.37
CA THR A 213 -2.24 12.99 16.02
C THR A 213 -3.28 12.17 15.25
N ASN A 214 -3.10 12.01 13.93
CA ASN A 214 -4.10 11.40 13.06
C ASN A 214 -3.53 10.49 11.98
N THR A 215 -2.25 10.16 12.03
CA THR A 215 -1.61 9.28 11.03
C THR A 215 -0.77 8.21 11.71
N VAL A 216 -0.95 6.97 11.28
CA VAL A 216 -0.24 5.81 11.81
C VAL A 216 0.51 5.09 10.69
N CYS A 217 1.78 4.72 10.93
CA CYS A 217 2.57 3.90 10.03
C CYS A 217 2.21 2.41 10.20
N LEU A 218 1.87 1.76 9.07
CA LEU A 218 1.56 0.33 9.00
C LEU A 218 2.78 -0.53 8.65
N GLY A 219 3.90 0.11 8.32
CA GLY A 219 5.12 -0.57 7.93
C GLY A 219 5.82 0.09 6.75
N TRP A 220 6.68 -0.68 6.14
CA TRP A 220 7.64 -0.21 5.14
C TRP A 220 7.57 -1.07 3.88
N PHE A 221 7.48 -0.43 2.73
CA PHE A 221 7.55 -1.09 1.44
C PHE A 221 8.96 -0.88 0.87
N PHE A 222 9.72 -1.97 0.80
CA PHE A 222 11.07 -1.96 0.24
C PHE A 222 10.99 -2.25 -1.25
N ILE A 223 11.71 -1.48 -2.05
CA ILE A 223 11.76 -1.57 -3.51
C ILE A 223 13.22 -1.70 -3.93
N GLY A 224 13.52 -2.65 -4.82
CA GLY A 224 14.88 -2.83 -5.31
C GLY A 224 14.96 -3.57 -6.64
N ASP A 225 16.00 -3.28 -7.39
CA ASP A 225 16.34 -4.03 -8.58
C ASP A 225 16.76 -5.45 -8.20
N CYS A 226 16.22 -6.44 -8.85
CA CYS A 226 16.55 -7.85 -8.65
C CYS A 226 17.26 -8.51 -9.84
N GLY A 227 17.65 -7.71 -10.85
CA GLY A 227 18.32 -8.21 -12.04
C GLY A 227 17.54 -9.34 -12.72
N ASP A 228 18.24 -10.34 -13.18
CA ASP A 228 17.69 -11.52 -13.86
C ASP A 228 17.24 -12.61 -12.85
N LEU A 229 16.91 -12.23 -11.62
CA LEU A 229 16.46 -13.18 -10.61
C LEU A 229 15.23 -13.93 -11.08
N LYS A 230 15.33 -15.26 -11.18
CA LYS A 230 14.16 -16.08 -11.36
C LYS A 230 13.34 -16.08 -10.06
N TRP A 231 12.15 -15.52 -10.12
CA TRP A 231 11.31 -15.40 -8.94
C TRP A 231 10.87 -16.76 -8.43
N PRO A 232 10.83 -16.95 -7.11
CA PRO A 232 10.45 -18.23 -6.53
C PRO A 232 8.99 -18.56 -6.83
N ALA A 233 8.71 -19.83 -7.07
CA ALA A 233 7.33 -20.30 -7.24
C ALA A 233 6.49 -19.98 -5.99
N GLY A 234 5.26 -19.53 -6.20
CA GLY A 234 4.30 -19.29 -5.13
C GLY A 234 3.82 -20.59 -4.52
N ARG A 235 3.85 -20.66 -3.18
CA ARG A 235 3.22 -21.74 -2.44
C ARG A 235 1.91 -21.25 -1.87
N ARG A 236 0.79 -21.72 -2.39
CA ARG A 236 -0.56 -21.41 -1.89
C ARG A 236 -1.32 -22.72 -1.76
N ARG A 237 -2.15 -22.82 -0.74
CA ARG A 237 -3.12 -23.91 -0.61
C ARG A 237 -4.26 -23.68 -1.60
N PRO A 238 -4.97 -24.75 -2.01
CA PRO A 238 -6.16 -24.62 -2.85
C PRO A 238 -7.17 -23.63 -2.24
N ILE A 239 -7.82 -22.85 -3.09
CA ILE A 239 -8.78 -21.85 -2.63
C ILE A 239 -10.06 -22.50 -2.09
N GLU A 240 -10.35 -23.72 -2.54
CA GLU A 240 -11.49 -24.52 -2.13
C GLU A 240 -11.51 -24.77 -0.62
N GLU A 241 -10.33 -24.80 0.02
CA GLU A 241 -10.22 -24.92 1.49
C GLU A 241 -10.73 -23.68 2.25
N LYS A 242 -11.03 -22.59 1.56
CA LYS A 242 -11.31 -21.26 2.14
C LYS A 242 -12.60 -20.63 1.62
N ILE A 243 -13.35 -21.32 0.79
CA ILE A 243 -14.60 -20.84 0.23
C ILE A 243 -15.74 -21.79 0.60
N SER A 244 -16.92 -21.22 0.72
CA SER A 244 -18.16 -21.96 0.83
C SER A 244 -19.18 -21.36 -0.12
N TRP A 245 -19.88 -22.20 -0.85
CA TRP A 245 -21.01 -21.79 -1.70
C TRP A 245 -22.29 -22.04 -0.91
N ALA A 246 -23.09 -20.98 -0.63
CA ALA A 246 -24.35 -21.04 0.11
C ALA A 246 -25.55 -20.90 -0.82
#